data_9e2bb10e1539c539f237470a8945cf7b
#
_entry.id   9e2bb10e1539c539f237470a8945cf7b
#
_cell.length_a   1.000
_cell.length_b   1.000
_cell.length_c   1.000
_cell.angle_alpha   90.00
_cell.angle_beta   90.00
_cell.angle_gamma   90.00
#
_symmetry.space_group_name_H-M   'P 1'
#
loop_
_entity.id
_entity.type
_entity.pdbx_description
1 polymer ?
#
loop_
_entity_poly.entity_id
_entity_poly.type
_entity_poly.pdbx_seq_one_letter_code
_entity_poly.pdbx_strand_id
1 'polypeptide(L)'
;SEAVALLSMFLLELKNLEIHVIMIAGNHDNGTRLSYGAEIFADSNIHITGKYTGELACTTIEDEYGPLHFFSLPYIRPIYVNQYLDETEAVEGYTAAVKHALQTVELNQQERNVILSHQFITGTVTDEQGSEVSVGGTDNVDGNVFCDFDYVALGHIHRPQTIFRDTMRYCGTPLKYSIGEANTTKSVTIIDMKEKGNTTVYTVDLKPLHDVVVIKDTFANILQRKNTKNDDYVYFQLQDERMVFDAMNTLRLRYPNILGISYPNSAYEQSEQGISYTKQKSQTPQEIFGDFFAQYTGHGLDDTQEKILDELVTKIWKEGDEE
;
A
#
# COMPACT_ATOMS: atom_id res chain seq x y z
N SER A 1 -20.50 -3.51 -4.96
CA SER A 1 -19.43 -3.21 -5.95
C SER A 1 -18.89 -4.51 -6.52
N GLU A 2 -18.25 -4.46 -7.66
CA GLU A 2 -17.63 -5.62 -8.33
C GLU A 2 -16.60 -6.31 -7.43
N ALA A 3 -15.77 -5.52 -6.71
CA ALA A 3 -14.80 -6.04 -5.75
C ALA A 3 -15.44 -6.87 -4.63
N VAL A 4 -16.60 -6.43 -4.11
CA VAL A 4 -17.33 -7.19 -3.08
C VAL A 4 -17.87 -8.51 -3.64
N ALA A 5 -18.35 -8.50 -4.89
CA ALA A 5 -18.82 -9.73 -5.55
C ALA A 5 -17.65 -10.72 -5.76
N LEU A 6 -16.49 -10.21 -6.19
CA LEU A 6 -15.28 -11.04 -6.37
C LEU A 6 -14.81 -11.65 -5.05
N LEU A 7 -14.75 -10.86 -3.97
CA LEU A 7 -14.40 -11.38 -2.64
C LEU A 7 -15.39 -12.45 -2.18
N SER A 8 -16.70 -12.23 -2.40
CA SER A 8 -17.73 -13.21 -2.04
C SER A 8 -17.56 -14.53 -2.81
N MET A 9 -17.27 -14.46 -4.12
CA MET A 9 -16.98 -15.65 -4.92
C MET A 9 -15.72 -16.37 -4.43
N PHE A 10 -14.65 -15.64 -4.13
CA PHE A 10 -13.42 -16.22 -3.63
C PHE A 10 -13.62 -16.94 -2.28
N LEU A 11 -14.32 -16.32 -1.33
CA LEU A 11 -14.66 -16.96 -0.06
C LEU A 11 -15.54 -18.20 -0.22
N LEU A 12 -16.47 -18.17 -1.19
CA LEU A 12 -17.31 -19.34 -1.50
C LEU A 12 -16.48 -20.51 -2.04
N GLU A 13 -15.51 -20.24 -2.92
CA GLU A 13 -14.59 -21.28 -3.41
C GLU A 13 -13.74 -21.88 -2.29
N LEU A 14 -13.18 -21.04 -1.39
CA LEU A 14 -12.43 -21.53 -0.23
C LEU A 14 -13.30 -22.39 0.70
N LYS A 15 -14.54 -21.99 0.93
CA LYS A 15 -15.51 -22.79 1.70
C LYS A 15 -15.79 -24.13 1.01
N ASN A 16 -15.97 -24.16 -0.30
CA ASN A 16 -16.23 -25.40 -1.05
C ASN A 16 -15.02 -26.37 -0.99
N LEU A 17 -13.83 -25.84 -0.78
CA LEU A 17 -12.61 -26.60 -0.56
C LEU A 17 -12.40 -26.98 0.93
N GLU A 18 -13.37 -26.66 1.81
CA GLU A 18 -13.30 -26.90 3.27
C GLU A 18 -12.07 -26.22 3.94
N ILE A 19 -11.60 -25.09 3.39
CA ILE A 19 -10.46 -24.35 3.91
C ILE A 19 -10.94 -23.40 5.01
N HIS A 20 -10.26 -23.44 6.18
CA HIS A 20 -10.43 -22.43 7.22
C HIS A 20 -9.86 -21.09 6.74
N VAL A 21 -10.64 -20.03 6.84
CA VAL A 21 -10.24 -18.69 6.46
C VAL A 21 -10.21 -17.80 7.68
N ILE A 22 -9.09 -17.12 7.93
CA ILE A 22 -8.96 -16.10 8.97
C ILE A 22 -8.61 -14.78 8.30
N MET A 23 -9.46 -13.78 8.46
CA MET A 23 -9.34 -12.50 7.77
C MET A 23 -9.42 -11.34 8.74
N ILE A 24 -8.53 -10.37 8.58
CA ILE A 24 -8.51 -9.12 9.34
C ILE A 24 -8.69 -7.92 8.42
N ALA A 25 -9.18 -6.80 8.96
CA ALA A 25 -9.26 -5.54 8.23
C ALA A 25 -7.91 -4.82 8.19
N GLY A 26 -7.60 -4.22 7.04
CA GLY A 26 -6.51 -3.27 6.86
C GLY A 26 -6.95 -1.82 7.11
N ASN A 27 -5.99 -0.89 6.94
CA ASN A 27 -6.21 0.55 7.16
C ASN A 27 -7.14 1.21 6.12
N HIS A 28 -7.29 0.60 4.95
CA HIS A 28 -8.20 1.04 3.89
C HIS A 28 -9.60 0.42 3.99
N ASP A 29 -9.79 -0.56 4.85
CA ASP A 29 -11.08 -1.23 5.01
C ASP A 29 -12.00 -0.47 5.96
N ASN A 30 -13.31 -0.57 5.69
CA ASN A 30 -14.31 -0.26 6.69
C ASN A 30 -14.57 -1.52 7.54
N GLY A 31 -13.94 -1.59 8.72
CA GLY A 31 -13.99 -2.76 9.60
C GLY A 31 -15.42 -3.17 10.00
N THR A 32 -16.35 -2.21 10.18
CA THR A 32 -17.77 -2.52 10.47
C THR A 32 -18.45 -3.22 9.30
N ARG A 33 -18.18 -2.78 8.07
CA ARG A 33 -18.76 -3.40 6.87
C ARG A 33 -18.15 -4.77 6.61
N LEU A 34 -16.84 -4.92 6.86
CA LEU A 34 -16.16 -6.21 6.72
C LEU A 34 -16.66 -7.24 7.72
N SER A 35 -16.96 -6.83 8.95
CA SER A 35 -17.50 -7.71 10.00
C SER A 35 -19.00 -8.01 9.83
N TYR A 36 -19.67 -7.44 8.81
CA TYR A 36 -21.09 -7.74 8.61
C TYR A 36 -21.30 -9.23 8.33
N GLY A 37 -22.09 -9.88 9.18
CA GLY A 37 -22.35 -11.31 9.10
C GLY A 37 -21.20 -12.22 9.55
N ALA A 38 -20.17 -11.70 10.21
CA ALA A 38 -18.99 -12.46 10.64
C ALA A 38 -19.36 -13.71 11.49
N GLU A 39 -20.35 -13.58 12.38
CA GLU A 39 -20.85 -14.70 13.17
C GLU A 39 -21.47 -15.80 12.31
N ILE A 40 -22.19 -15.44 11.25
CA ILE A 40 -22.78 -16.40 10.30
C ILE A 40 -21.68 -17.08 9.47
N PHE A 41 -20.65 -16.35 9.09
CA PHE A 41 -19.52 -16.89 8.34
C PHE A 41 -18.67 -17.84 9.18
N ALA A 42 -18.57 -17.61 10.49
CA ALA A 42 -17.84 -18.48 11.41
C ALA A 42 -18.34 -19.94 11.38
N ASP A 43 -19.66 -20.15 11.23
CA ASP A 43 -20.26 -21.48 11.06
C ASP A 43 -19.78 -22.21 9.79
N SER A 44 -19.16 -21.47 8.87
CA SER A 44 -18.58 -22.00 7.63
C SER A 44 -17.04 -21.96 7.65
N ASN A 45 -16.41 -21.92 8.81
CA ASN A 45 -14.96 -21.83 9.00
C ASN A 45 -14.31 -20.55 8.41
N ILE A 46 -15.10 -19.47 8.28
CA ILE A 46 -14.61 -18.15 7.81
C ILE A 46 -14.71 -17.18 8.97
N HIS A 47 -13.57 -16.86 9.58
CA HIS A 47 -13.44 -15.98 10.75
C HIS A 47 -12.99 -14.60 10.32
N ILE A 48 -13.80 -13.57 10.58
CA ILE A 48 -13.56 -12.20 10.12
C ILE A 48 -13.44 -11.27 11.32
N THR A 49 -12.28 -10.62 11.49
CA THR A 49 -12.04 -9.61 12.51
C THR A 49 -11.81 -8.24 11.86
N GLY A 50 -12.88 -7.44 11.76
CA GLY A 50 -12.81 -6.12 11.14
C GLY A 50 -12.41 -5.00 12.10
N LYS A 51 -12.58 -5.18 13.42
CA LYS A 51 -12.26 -4.18 14.44
C LYS A 51 -11.66 -4.81 15.69
N TYR A 52 -10.80 -4.05 16.35
CA TYR A 52 -10.41 -4.31 17.72
C TYR A 52 -11.59 -3.95 18.64
N THR A 53 -11.92 -4.81 19.59
CA THR A 53 -13.07 -4.69 20.50
C THR A 53 -12.69 -4.70 21.98
N GLY A 54 -11.44 -4.32 22.28
CA GLY A 54 -10.90 -4.30 23.64
C GLY A 54 -10.03 -5.51 23.95
N GLU A 55 -10.17 -6.60 23.20
CA GLU A 55 -9.36 -7.81 23.31
C GLU A 55 -9.04 -8.39 21.93
N LEU A 56 -8.01 -9.25 21.84
CA LEU A 56 -7.68 -9.97 20.64
C LEU A 56 -8.63 -11.14 20.40
N ALA A 57 -9.21 -11.21 19.21
CA ALA A 57 -9.94 -12.40 18.79
C ALA A 57 -8.95 -13.56 18.56
N CYS A 58 -9.32 -14.75 19.03
CA CYS A 58 -8.55 -15.98 18.85
C CYS A 58 -9.43 -17.06 18.21
N THR A 59 -8.90 -17.70 17.16
CA THR A 59 -9.48 -18.89 16.54
C THR A 59 -8.51 -20.05 16.72
N THR A 60 -8.96 -21.16 17.29
CA THR A 60 -8.15 -22.36 17.48
C THR A 60 -8.56 -23.43 16.46
N ILE A 61 -7.58 -24.00 15.78
CA ILE A 61 -7.73 -25.13 14.87
C ILE A 61 -6.87 -26.28 15.43
N GLU A 62 -7.37 -27.47 15.42
CA GLU A 62 -6.61 -28.65 15.83
C GLU A 62 -6.17 -29.48 14.63
N ASP A 63 -4.93 -29.95 14.68
CA ASP A 63 -4.38 -30.90 13.72
C ASP A 63 -3.61 -32.02 14.45
N GLU A 64 -2.91 -32.86 13.70
CA GLU A 64 -2.12 -33.97 14.22
C GLU A 64 -0.99 -33.56 15.18
N TYR A 65 -0.60 -32.28 15.22
CA TYR A 65 0.43 -31.71 16.09
C TYR A 65 -0.18 -30.96 17.30
N GLY A 66 -1.51 -31.01 17.49
CA GLY A 66 -2.27 -30.39 18.59
C GLY A 66 -2.82 -28.99 18.22
N PRO A 67 -3.15 -28.18 19.22
CA PRO A 67 -3.78 -26.89 19.00
C PRO A 67 -2.87 -25.91 18.27
N LEU A 68 -3.49 -25.17 17.35
CA LEU A 68 -2.89 -24.06 16.63
C LEU A 68 -3.79 -22.84 16.79
N HIS A 69 -3.30 -21.83 17.50
CA HIS A 69 -4.03 -20.62 17.83
C HIS A 69 -3.72 -19.50 16.85
N PHE A 70 -4.76 -18.92 16.26
CA PHE A 70 -4.67 -17.77 15.38
C PHE A 70 -5.24 -16.55 16.07
N PHE A 71 -4.39 -15.59 16.39
CA PHE A 71 -4.75 -14.31 16.96
C PHE A 71 -4.93 -13.27 15.85
N SER A 72 -6.02 -12.53 15.91
CA SER A 72 -6.40 -11.59 14.86
C SER A 72 -6.31 -10.16 15.38
N LEU A 73 -5.29 -9.42 14.93
CA LEU A 73 -5.10 -7.98 15.21
C LEU A 73 -5.31 -7.19 13.93
N PRO A 74 -6.53 -6.64 13.69
CA PRO A 74 -6.77 -5.76 12.55
C PRO A 74 -5.95 -4.48 12.66
N TYR A 75 -5.99 -3.62 11.65
CA TYR A 75 -5.35 -2.32 11.74
C TYR A 75 -5.88 -1.52 12.92
N ILE A 76 -4.99 -1.11 13.83
CA ILE A 76 -5.32 -0.29 14.98
C ILE A 76 -4.50 1.01 15.03
N ARG A 77 -5.09 2.00 15.67
CA ARG A 77 -4.46 3.26 16.08
C ARG A 77 -4.57 3.39 17.59
N PRO A 78 -3.74 4.21 18.25
CA PRO A 78 -3.86 4.43 19.70
C PRO A 78 -5.28 4.81 20.13
N ILE A 79 -5.95 5.67 19.36
CA ILE A 79 -7.32 6.09 19.66
C ILE A 79 -8.34 4.94 19.70
N TYR A 80 -8.11 3.85 18.91
CA TYR A 80 -9.01 2.69 18.91
C TYR A 80 -8.83 1.82 20.15
N VAL A 81 -7.63 1.77 20.69
CA VAL A 81 -7.33 1.07 21.95
C VAL A 81 -7.82 1.87 23.14
N ASN A 82 -7.58 3.18 23.14
CA ASN A 82 -7.95 4.07 24.23
C ASN A 82 -9.47 4.16 24.47
N GLN A 83 -10.31 3.75 23.50
CA GLN A 83 -11.76 3.63 23.69
C GLN A 83 -12.16 2.58 24.74
N TYR A 84 -11.25 1.67 25.05
CA TYR A 84 -11.46 0.55 25.99
C TYR A 84 -10.64 0.69 27.27
N LEU A 85 -9.96 1.84 27.45
CA LEU A 85 -9.11 2.14 28.61
C LEU A 85 -9.64 3.33 29.39
N ASP A 86 -9.33 3.38 30.66
CA ASP A 86 -9.53 4.58 31.46
C ASP A 86 -8.53 5.67 31.04
N GLU A 87 -8.88 6.96 31.21
CA GLU A 87 -8.04 8.09 30.82
C GLU A 87 -6.62 8.03 31.41
N THR A 88 -6.46 7.45 32.58
CA THR A 88 -5.16 7.28 33.28
C THR A 88 -4.28 6.17 32.70
N GLU A 89 -4.87 5.29 31.89
CA GLU A 89 -4.21 4.14 31.27
C GLU A 89 -4.00 4.35 29.76
N ALA A 90 -4.39 5.52 29.25
CA ALA A 90 -4.30 5.80 27.82
C ALA A 90 -2.90 5.59 27.26
N VAL A 91 -2.81 4.86 26.15
CA VAL A 91 -1.55 4.54 25.48
C VAL A 91 -1.21 5.59 24.45
N GLU A 92 0.08 5.93 24.32
CA GLU A 92 0.59 6.84 23.32
C GLU A 92 1.46 6.09 22.30
N GLY A 93 1.19 6.34 21.01
CA GLY A 93 1.93 5.73 19.90
C GLY A 93 1.50 4.31 19.55
N TYR A 94 1.82 3.91 18.35
CA TYR A 94 1.37 2.64 17.77
C TYR A 94 1.97 1.41 18.45
N THR A 95 3.24 1.45 18.81
CA THR A 95 3.89 0.35 19.54
C THR A 95 3.21 0.08 20.88
N ALA A 96 2.86 1.13 21.65
CA ALA A 96 2.18 0.97 22.92
C ALA A 96 0.75 0.41 22.74
N ALA A 97 0.04 0.88 21.70
CA ALA A 97 -1.29 0.39 21.38
C ALA A 97 -1.28 -1.11 21.01
N VAL A 98 -0.35 -1.52 20.14
CA VAL A 98 -0.19 -2.93 19.77
C VAL A 98 0.22 -3.78 20.99
N LYS A 99 1.20 -3.32 21.78
CA LYS A 99 1.63 -4.00 22.98
C LYS A 99 0.47 -4.20 23.96
N HIS A 100 -0.34 -3.18 24.18
CA HIS A 100 -1.52 -3.29 25.05
C HIS A 100 -2.50 -4.34 24.50
N ALA A 101 -2.82 -4.29 23.19
CA ALA A 101 -3.73 -5.24 22.57
C ALA A 101 -3.22 -6.70 22.72
N LEU A 102 -1.90 -6.92 22.61
CA LEU A 102 -1.29 -8.25 22.80
C LEU A 102 -1.37 -8.74 24.26
N GLN A 103 -1.40 -7.84 25.23
CA GLN A 103 -1.51 -8.18 26.66
C GLN A 103 -2.92 -8.58 27.10
N THR A 104 -3.93 -8.40 26.24
CA THR A 104 -5.31 -8.82 26.54
C THR A 104 -5.54 -10.32 26.49
N VAL A 105 -4.56 -11.07 25.98
CA VAL A 105 -4.62 -12.55 25.89
C VAL A 105 -3.42 -13.18 26.58
N GLU A 106 -3.66 -14.35 27.15
CA GLU A 106 -2.62 -15.18 27.73
C GLU A 106 -2.19 -16.24 26.70
N LEU A 107 -0.92 -16.20 26.28
CA LEU A 107 -0.37 -17.14 25.30
C LEU A 107 0.11 -18.41 26.01
N ASN A 108 -0.39 -19.57 25.58
CA ASN A 108 0.22 -20.84 25.98
C ASN A 108 1.50 -21.07 25.15
N GLN A 109 2.65 -20.82 25.73
CA GLN A 109 3.96 -20.94 25.07
C GLN A 109 4.35 -22.39 24.71
N GLN A 110 3.59 -23.38 25.17
CA GLN A 110 3.80 -24.81 24.81
C GLN A 110 3.02 -25.19 23.55
N GLU A 111 2.09 -24.35 23.12
CA GLU A 111 1.25 -24.54 21.93
C GLU A 111 1.67 -23.59 20.83
N ARG A 112 1.20 -23.85 19.60
CA ARG A 112 1.54 -23.08 18.42
C ARG A 112 0.70 -21.81 18.35
N ASN A 113 1.34 -20.64 18.30
CA ASN A 113 0.70 -19.34 18.30
C ASN A 113 1.05 -18.56 17.04
N VAL A 114 0.05 -18.23 16.23
CA VAL A 114 0.16 -17.41 15.03
C VAL A 114 -0.60 -16.11 15.25
N ILE A 115 -0.03 -14.99 14.84
CA ILE A 115 -0.75 -13.71 14.82
C ILE A 115 -0.85 -13.15 13.39
N LEU A 116 -2.04 -12.68 13.05
CA LEU A 116 -2.28 -11.85 11.87
C LEU A 116 -2.30 -10.39 12.32
N SER A 117 -1.53 -9.52 11.68
CA SER A 117 -1.50 -8.09 12.01
C SER A 117 -1.36 -7.23 10.76
N HIS A 118 -2.04 -6.07 10.75
CA HIS A 118 -1.96 -5.13 9.65
C HIS A 118 -1.35 -3.81 10.15
N GLN A 119 -0.03 -3.81 10.37
CA GLN A 119 0.71 -2.69 10.95
C GLN A 119 2.01 -2.42 10.20
N PHE A 120 2.50 -1.19 10.28
CA PHE A 120 3.81 -0.81 9.77
C PHE A 120 4.89 -1.13 10.79
N ILE A 121 5.76 -2.09 10.48
CA ILE A 121 6.84 -2.51 11.39
C ILE A 121 8.13 -1.76 11.08
N THR A 122 8.79 -1.25 12.12
CA THR A 122 10.10 -0.58 12.00
C THR A 122 11.12 -1.48 11.29
N GLY A 123 11.88 -0.92 10.37
CA GLY A 123 12.87 -1.67 9.56
C GLY A 123 12.31 -2.24 8.26
N THR A 124 11.05 -1.99 7.95
CA THR A 124 10.42 -2.32 6.67
C THR A 124 11.00 -1.48 5.53
N VAL A 125 11.22 -2.11 4.39
CA VAL A 125 11.59 -1.41 3.13
C VAL A 125 10.31 -1.10 2.36
N THR A 126 10.09 0.17 2.07
CA THR A 126 8.96 0.66 1.26
C THR A 126 9.43 1.10 -0.11
N ASP A 127 8.53 1.09 -1.10
CA ASP A 127 8.79 1.66 -2.41
C ASP A 127 8.57 3.19 -2.35
N GLU A 128 9.56 3.99 -2.77
CA GLU A 128 9.53 5.47 -2.69
C GLU A 128 8.34 6.11 -3.41
N GLN A 129 7.72 5.40 -4.35
CA GLN A 129 6.54 5.83 -5.13
C GLN A 129 5.27 5.06 -4.76
N GLY A 130 5.31 4.29 -3.69
CA GLY A 130 4.18 3.49 -3.20
C GLY A 130 3.21 4.30 -2.32
N SER A 131 1.99 3.78 -2.18
CA SER A 131 0.97 4.33 -1.27
C SER A 131 1.26 4.09 0.23
N GLU A 132 2.41 3.47 0.54
CA GLU A 132 2.78 2.95 1.87
C GLU A 132 3.75 3.86 2.62
N VAL A 133 3.86 5.12 2.19
CA VAL A 133 4.81 6.06 2.81
C VAL A 133 4.30 6.45 4.20
N SER A 134 4.99 5.99 5.24
CA SER A 134 4.80 6.49 6.60
C SER A 134 5.19 7.97 6.67
N VAL A 135 4.20 8.84 6.87
CA VAL A 135 4.46 10.28 7.00
C VAL A 135 5.05 10.56 8.38
N GLY A 136 6.38 10.77 8.40
CA GLY A 136 7.10 11.13 9.63
C GLY A 136 7.38 9.97 10.59
N GLY A 137 7.13 8.71 10.20
CA GLY A 137 7.44 7.52 11.01
C GLY A 137 6.63 7.40 12.32
N THR A 138 5.52 8.11 12.43
CA THR A 138 4.71 8.16 13.67
C THR A 138 3.86 6.92 13.87
N ASP A 139 3.61 6.13 12.83
CA ASP A 139 2.79 4.91 12.81
C ASP A 139 3.61 3.61 12.91
N ASN A 140 4.92 3.73 13.14
CA ASN A 140 5.82 2.60 13.27
C ASN A 140 5.55 1.79 14.55
N VAL A 141 5.55 0.47 14.39
CA VAL A 141 5.48 -0.50 15.48
C VAL A 141 6.81 -1.22 15.64
N ASP A 142 7.32 -1.31 16.86
CA ASP A 142 8.48 -2.15 17.17
C ASP A 142 8.12 -3.63 17.02
N GLY A 143 8.73 -4.33 16.07
CA GLY A 143 8.46 -5.74 15.80
C GLY A 143 8.76 -6.69 16.97
N ASN A 144 9.56 -6.25 17.95
CA ASN A 144 9.83 -7.06 19.15
C ASN A 144 8.57 -7.35 19.98
N VAL A 145 7.51 -6.56 19.84
CA VAL A 145 6.23 -6.83 20.52
C VAL A 145 5.62 -8.19 20.13
N PHE A 146 6.02 -8.73 18.97
CA PHE A 146 5.53 -10.02 18.45
C PHE A 146 6.48 -11.21 18.72
N CYS A 147 7.48 -11.05 19.59
CA CYS A 147 8.52 -12.08 19.81
C CYS A 147 7.97 -13.44 20.28
N ASP A 148 6.84 -13.42 21.01
CA ASP A 148 6.26 -14.61 21.63
C ASP A 148 5.41 -15.48 20.68
N PHE A 149 5.21 -15.03 19.44
CA PHE A 149 4.48 -15.79 18.43
C PHE A 149 5.42 -16.63 17.55
N ASP A 150 4.99 -17.83 17.19
CA ASP A 150 5.73 -18.73 16.31
C ASP A 150 5.78 -18.21 14.87
N TYR A 151 4.67 -17.62 14.41
CA TYR A 151 4.58 -16.97 13.14
C TYR A 151 3.79 -15.66 13.23
N VAL A 152 4.27 -14.63 12.52
CA VAL A 152 3.63 -13.31 12.41
C VAL A 152 3.29 -13.04 10.95
N ALA A 153 2.02 -13.16 10.62
CA ALA A 153 1.49 -12.86 9.29
C ALA A 153 1.18 -11.36 9.18
N LEU A 154 2.03 -10.62 8.46
CA LEU A 154 1.91 -9.18 8.32
C LEU A 154 1.23 -8.78 7.02
N GLY A 155 0.26 -7.87 7.11
CA GLY A 155 -0.30 -7.06 6.03
C GLY A 155 0.13 -5.61 6.14
N HIS A 156 -0.29 -4.77 5.22
CA HIS A 156 -0.01 -3.34 5.05
C HIS A 156 1.01 -3.06 3.95
N ILE A 157 2.15 -3.73 3.94
CA ILE A 157 3.20 -3.50 2.95
C ILE A 157 2.95 -4.37 1.71
N HIS A 158 2.95 -3.75 0.54
CA HIS A 158 2.66 -4.40 -0.74
C HIS A 158 3.80 -5.28 -1.25
N ARG A 159 5.04 -5.01 -0.80
CA ARG A 159 6.22 -5.79 -1.17
C ARG A 159 6.39 -7.00 -0.24
N PRO A 160 6.45 -8.25 -0.77
CA PRO A 160 6.79 -9.42 0.05
C PRO A 160 8.17 -9.26 0.68
N GLN A 161 8.26 -9.33 1.98
CA GLN A 161 9.53 -9.22 2.70
C GLN A 161 9.48 -9.81 4.10
N THR A 162 10.62 -10.31 4.57
CA THR A 162 10.84 -10.78 5.94
C THR A 162 11.32 -9.63 6.82
N ILE A 163 10.89 -9.58 8.06
CA ILE A 163 11.32 -8.60 9.06
C ILE A 163 11.91 -9.35 10.26
N PHE A 164 13.12 -9.04 10.65
CA PHE A 164 13.89 -9.60 11.76
C PHE A 164 14.13 -11.10 11.71
N ARG A 165 13.12 -11.94 11.40
CA ARG A 165 13.19 -13.40 11.36
C ARG A 165 12.30 -13.96 10.26
N ASP A 166 12.61 -15.14 9.76
CA ASP A 166 11.88 -15.79 8.65
C ASP A 166 10.41 -16.04 8.96
N THR A 167 10.07 -16.17 10.24
CA THR A 167 8.70 -16.37 10.72
C THR A 167 7.94 -15.07 11.03
N MET A 168 8.48 -13.90 10.61
CA MET A 168 7.77 -12.62 10.64
C MET A 168 7.85 -12.00 9.24
N ARG A 169 6.71 -11.98 8.54
CA ARG A 169 6.74 -11.67 7.12
C ARG A 169 5.51 -10.92 6.63
N TYR A 170 5.75 -9.91 5.79
CA TYR A 170 4.74 -9.35 4.90
C TYR A 170 4.59 -10.28 3.70
N CYS A 171 3.37 -10.76 3.44
CA CYS A 171 3.10 -11.54 2.23
C CYS A 171 3.07 -10.68 0.98
N GLY A 172 2.87 -9.37 1.13
CA GLY A 172 2.62 -8.43 0.04
C GLY A 172 1.21 -8.52 -0.52
N THR A 173 0.99 -7.84 -1.62
CA THR A 173 -0.28 -7.89 -2.35
C THR A 173 -0.23 -8.91 -3.49
N PRO A 174 -1.38 -9.50 -3.89
CA PRO A 174 -1.42 -10.48 -4.98
C PRO A 174 -1.10 -9.87 -6.34
N LEU A 175 -1.33 -8.57 -6.52
CA LEU A 175 -1.09 -7.81 -7.75
C LEU A 175 -0.22 -6.58 -7.45
N LYS A 176 0.38 -6.01 -8.49
CA LYS A 176 1.10 -4.73 -8.42
C LYS A 176 0.10 -3.58 -8.49
N TYR A 177 0.14 -2.69 -7.52
CA TYR A 177 -0.76 -1.52 -7.45
C TYR A 177 -0.06 -0.20 -7.78
N SER A 178 1.26 -0.20 -7.91
CA SER A 178 2.05 0.98 -8.25
C SER A 178 3.15 0.66 -9.27
N ILE A 179 3.64 1.72 -9.93
CA ILE A 179 4.78 1.62 -10.86
C ILE A 179 6.06 1.23 -10.10
N GLY A 180 6.21 1.65 -8.84
CA GLY A 180 7.32 1.26 -7.97
C GLY A 180 7.43 -0.25 -7.78
N GLU A 181 6.30 -0.95 -7.86
CA GLU A 181 6.24 -2.40 -7.72
C GLU A 181 6.57 -3.18 -9.00
N ALA A 182 6.83 -2.50 -10.14
CA ALA A 182 7.03 -3.14 -11.45
C ALA A 182 8.08 -4.26 -11.43
N ASN A 183 9.13 -4.12 -10.62
CA ASN A 183 10.21 -5.10 -10.48
C ASN A 183 10.00 -6.07 -9.30
N THR A 184 8.85 -6.02 -8.62
CA THR A 184 8.55 -6.88 -7.46
C THR A 184 7.85 -8.14 -7.93
N THR A 185 8.35 -9.31 -7.53
CA THR A 185 7.64 -10.58 -7.73
C THR A 185 6.55 -10.71 -6.66
N LYS A 186 5.33 -10.92 -7.08
CA LYS A 186 4.19 -11.18 -6.19
C LYS A 186 4.08 -12.65 -5.88
N SER A 187 3.73 -12.99 -4.63
CA SER A 187 3.71 -14.39 -4.18
C SER A 187 2.69 -14.62 -3.09
N VAL A 188 2.31 -15.88 -2.91
CA VAL A 188 1.64 -16.38 -1.71
C VAL A 188 2.71 -16.95 -0.78
N THR A 189 2.63 -16.62 0.50
CA THR A 189 3.49 -17.23 1.53
C THR A 189 2.82 -18.49 2.05
N ILE A 190 3.55 -19.58 2.04
CA ILE A 190 3.14 -20.88 2.56
C ILE A 190 3.92 -21.15 3.85
N ILE A 191 3.22 -21.54 4.89
CA ILE A 191 3.80 -21.90 6.16
C ILE A 191 3.48 -23.36 6.44
N ASP A 192 4.51 -24.21 6.49
CA ASP A 192 4.39 -25.59 6.98
C ASP A 192 4.78 -25.57 8.46
N MET A 193 3.78 -25.67 9.31
CA MET A 193 3.93 -25.60 10.77
C MET A 193 3.56 -26.94 11.37
N LYS A 194 4.57 -27.68 11.81
CA LYS A 194 4.42 -28.97 12.49
C LYS A 194 4.33 -28.77 14.01
N GLU A 195 5.00 -29.60 14.79
CA GLU A 195 5.09 -29.44 16.24
C GLU A 195 5.70 -28.07 16.62
N LYS A 196 5.45 -27.60 17.84
CA LYS A 196 5.98 -26.33 18.37
C LYS A 196 7.47 -26.17 18.08
N GLY A 197 7.80 -25.02 17.43
CA GLY A 197 9.16 -24.67 17.05
C GLY A 197 9.64 -25.24 15.70
N ASN A 198 8.85 -26.07 15.04
CA ASN A 198 9.17 -26.63 13.72
C ASN A 198 8.31 -25.98 12.64
N THR A 199 8.77 -24.84 12.15
CA THR A 199 8.06 -24.01 11.15
C THR A 199 8.95 -23.78 9.94
N THR A 200 8.46 -24.10 8.75
CA THR A 200 9.11 -23.83 7.47
C THR A 200 8.28 -22.82 6.68
N VAL A 201 8.93 -21.81 6.13
CA VAL A 201 8.30 -20.76 5.34
C VAL A 201 8.86 -20.78 3.93
N TYR A 202 7.99 -20.80 2.92
CA TYR A 202 8.37 -20.69 1.51
C TYR A 202 7.31 -19.89 0.73
N THR A 203 7.63 -19.51 -0.50
CA THR A 203 6.73 -18.70 -1.33
C THR A 203 6.42 -19.40 -2.65
N VAL A 204 5.21 -19.15 -3.16
CA VAL A 204 4.78 -19.55 -4.50
C VAL A 204 4.48 -18.27 -5.29
N ASP A 205 5.19 -18.08 -6.41
CA ASP A 205 5.02 -16.90 -7.24
C ASP A 205 3.65 -16.84 -7.88
N LEU A 206 3.04 -15.66 -7.86
CA LEU A 206 1.79 -15.36 -8.55
C LEU A 206 2.10 -14.77 -9.94
N LYS A 207 1.42 -15.30 -10.95
CA LYS A 207 1.48 -14.77 -12.31
C LYS A 207 0.18 -14.04 -12.60
N PRO A 208 0.20 -12.70 -12.72
CA PRO A 208 -1.00 -11.94 -13.03
C PRO A 208 -1.44 -12.20 -14.47
N LEU A 209 -2.72 -11.98 -14.75
CA LEU A 209 -3.26 -12.02 -16.11
C LEU A 209 -2.68 -10.87 -16.96
N HIS A 210 -2.55 -9.70 -16.35
CA HIS A 210 -1.91 -8.50 -16.89
C HIS A 210 -0.93 -7.97 -15.85
N ASP A 211 0.33 -7.84 -16.22
CA ASP A 211 1.36 -7.35 -15.31
C ASP A 211 1.51 -5.82 -15.40
N VAL A 212 2.18 -5.22 -14.42
CA VAL A 212 2.64 -3.81 -14.47
C VAL A 212 4.11 -3.82 -14.82
N VAL A 213 4.44 -3.20 -15.96
CA VAL A 213 5.80 -3.18 -16.48
C VAL A 213 6.26 -1.75 -16.77
N VAL A 214 7.55 -1.48 -16.54
CA VAL A 214 8.19 -0.21 -16.90
C VAL A 214 9.12 -0.45 -18.09
N ILE A 215 8.90 0.28 -19.17
CA ILE A 215 9.75 0.24 -20.37
C ILE A 215 10.61 1.49 -20.42
N LYS A 216 11.92 1.31 -20.34
CA LYS A 216 12.94 2.37 -20.44
C LYS A 216 13.61 2.30 -21.80
N ASP A 217 13.35 3.25 -22.67
CA ASP A 217 13.97 3.33 -24.00
C ASP A 217 13.63 4.66 -24.69
N THR A 218 14.22 4.95 -25.83
CA THR A 218 13.80 6.07 -26.67
C THR A 218 12.47 5.77 -27.37
N PHE A 219 11.70 6.80 -27.66
CA PHE A 219 10.42 6.67 -28.35
C PHE A 219 10.56 5.93 -29.71
N ALA A 220 11.60 6.25 -30.48
CA ALA A 220 11.88 5.61 -31.77
C ALA A 220 12.12 4.10 -31.61
N ASN A 221 12.91 3.69 -30.61
CA ASN A 221 13.20 2.28 -30.35
C ASN A 221 11.93 1.52 -29.92
N ILE A 222 11.09 2.12 -29.08
CA ILE A 222 9.82 1.52 -28.63
C ILE A 222 8.92 1.25 -29.85
N LEU A 223 8.83 2.18 -30.78
CA LEU A 223 8.02 2.01 -31.99
C LEU A 223 8.57 0.93 -32.94
N GLN A 224 9.87 0.64 -32.90
CA GLN A 224 10.49 -0.42 -33.71
C GLN A 224 10.39 -1.82 -33.10
N ARG A 225 10.05 -1.93 -31.80
CA ARG A 225 9.89 -3.24 -31.16
C ARG A 225 8.83 -4.07 -31.89
N LYS A 226 9.17 -5.30 -32.25
CA LYS A 226 8.19 -6.26 -32.78
C LYS A 226 7.17 -6.54 -31.68
N ASN A 227 5.99 -6.00 -31.82
CA ASN A 227 4.96 -6.11 -30.82
C ASN A 227 4.32 -7.49 -30.88
N THR A 228 4.55 -8.29 -29.87
CA THR A 228 3.57 -9.27 -29.40
C THR A 228 2.50 -8.44 -28.68
N LYS A 229 1.19 -8.63 -28.96
CA LYS A 229 0.10 -8.02 -28.23
C LYS A 229 0.42 -8.08 -26.73
N ASN A 230 0.71 -6.94 -26.15
CA ASN A 230 1.02 -6.85 -24.73
C ASN A 230 -0.17 -6.17 -24.07
N ASP A 231 -1.00 -6.98 -23.41
CA ASP A 231 -2.16 -6.51 -22.66
C ASP A 231 -1.78 -6.09 -21.21
N ASP A 232 -0.47 -6.04 -20.91
CA ASP A 232 0.04 -5.56 -19.63
C ASP A 232 -0.18 -4.06 -19.46
N TYR A 233 -0.19 -3.62 -18.22
CA TYR A 233 -0.20 -2.20 -17.87
C TYR A 233 1.22 -1.65 -18.01
N VAL A 234 1.43 -0.72 -18.95
CA VAL A 234 2.77 -0.26 -19.32
C VAL A 234 2.97 1.20 -18.91
N TYR A 235 4.06 1.45 -18.19
CA TYR A 235 4.56 2.79 -17.95
C TYR A 235 5.86 3.01 -18.71
N PHE A 236 5.97 4.12 -19.46
CA PHE A 236 7.15 4.44 -20.25
C PHE A 236 8.02 5.47 -19.55
N GLN A 237 9.32 5.18 -19.46
CA GLN A 237 10.37 6.15 -19.11
C GLN A 237 11.16 6.44 -20.37
N LEU A 238 10.71 7.46 -21.13
CA LEU A 238 11.31 7.84 -22.40
C LEU A 238 12.68 8.48 -22.15
N GLN A 239 13.70 7.92 -22.82
CA GLN A 239 15.09 8.39 -22.70
C GLN A 239 15.43 9.50 -23.70
N ASP A 240 14.44 10.03 -24.39
CA ASP A 240 14.58 11.15 -25.31
C ASP A 240 14.95 12.43 -24.53
N GLU A 241 15.88 13.22 -25.05
CA GLU A 241 16.32 14.49 -24.43
C GLU A 241 15.24 15.56 -24.45
N ARG A 242 14.27 15.45 -25.36
CA ARG A 242 13.15 16.37 -25.53
C ARG A 242 11.82 15.63 -25.51
N MET A 243 10.80 16.31 -25.05
CA MET A 243 9.44 15.78 -25.09
C MET A 243 9.03 15.50 -26.53
N VAL A 244 8.54 14.30 -26.79
CA VAL A 244 8.05 13.86 -28.10
C VAL A 244 6.59 14.29 -28.23
N PHE A 245 6.31 15.03 -29.31
CA PHE A 245 4.94 15.47 -29.61
C PHE A 245 4.01 14.25 -29.77
N ASP A 246 2.84 14.29 -29.13
CA ASP A 246 1.78 13.28 -29.21
C ASP A 246 2.22 11.83 -28.88
N ALA A 247 3.25 11.69 -28.04
CA ALA A 247 3.81 10.39 -27.65
C ALA A 247 2.77 9.47 -27.01
N MET A 248 1.95 9.99 -26.09
CA MET A 248 0.94 9.23 -25.38
C MET A 248 -0.08 8.59 -26.35
N ASN A 249 -0.65 9.35 -27.27
CA ASN A 249 -1.66 8.83 -28.18
C ASN A 249 -1.03 7.84 -29.19
N THR A 250 0.19 8.13 -29.66
CA THR A 250 0.90 7.23 -30.57
C THR A 250 1.21 5.89 -29.91
N LEU A 251 1.66 5.90 -28.65
CA LEU A 251 1.95 4.66 -27.90
C LEU A 251 0.67 3.90 -27.55
N ARG A 252 -0.43 4.59 -27.23
CA ARG A 252 -1.71 3.97 -26.90
C ARG A 252 -2.29 3.12 -28.04
N LEU A 253 -1.97 3.43 -29.29
CA LEU A 253 -2.37 2.60 -30.43
C LEU A 253 -1.75 1.20 -30.39
N ARG A 254 -0.63 1.04 -29.72
CA ARG A 254 0.11 -0.24 -29.61
C ARG A 254 0.04 -0.86 -28.22
N TYR A 255 -0.12 -0.04 -27.20
CA TYR A 255 -0.19 -0.41 -25.78
C TYR A 255 -1.48 0.15 -25.18
N PRO A 256 -2.62 -0.54 -25.35
CA PRO A 256 -3.92 -0.01 -24.96
C PRO A 256 -4.00 0.30 -23.46
N ASN A 257 -3.27 -0.45 -22.63
CA ASN A 257 -3.22 -0.29 -21.18
C ASN A 257 -2.03 0.57 -20.72
N ILE A 258 -1.69 1.62 -21.47
CA ILE A 258 -0.64 2.55 -21.07
C ILE A 258 -1.06 3.33 -19.82
N LEU A 259 -0.22 3.30 -18.77
CA LEU A 259 -0.41 4.00 -17.50
C LEU A 259 0.08 5.45 -17.54
N GLY A 260 1.20 5.67 -18.23
CA GLY A 260 1.80 7.00 -18.29
C GLY A 260 3.15 7.03 -18.99
N ILE A 261 3.70 8.25 -19.09
CA ILE A 261 5.01 8.54 -19.67
C ILE A 261 5.75 9.51 -18.74
N SER A 262 7.04 9.27 -18.51
CA SER A 262 7.98 10.25 -17.95
C SER A 262 9.21 10.40 -18.83
N TYR A 263 9.95 11.49 -18.63
CA TYR A 263 11.17 11.83 -19.37
C TYR A 263 12.34 12.10 -18.41
N PRO A 264 12.89 11.05 -17.75
CA PRO A 264 13.88 11.23 -16.68
C PRO A 264 15.17 11.95 -17.11
N ASN A 265 15.46 12.02 -18.42
CA ASN A 265 16.62 12.69 -18.97
C ASN A 265 16.31 14.12 -19.49
N SER A 266 15.06 14.58 -19.40
CA SER A 266 14.73 15.91 -19.85
C SER A 266 15.19 16.96 -18.84
N ALA A 267 15.65 18.12 -19.33
CA ALA A 267 16.02 19.25 -18.49
C ALA A 267 14.86 19.69 -17.57
N TYR A 268 13.64 19.35 -17.91
CA TYR A 268 12.43 19.63 -17.14
C TYR A 268 12.35 18.82 -15.83
N GLU A 269 12.51 17.49 -15.86
CA GLU A 269 12.49 16.67 -14.63
C GLU A 269 13.70 16.94 -13.71
N GLN A 270 14.85 17.32 -14.30
CA GLN A 270 16.03 17.71 -13.50
C GLN A 270 15.79 19.02 -12.73
N SER A 271 14.89 19.89 -13.19
CA SER A 271 14.53 21.12 -12.50
C SER A 271 13.50 20.92 -11.39
N GLU A 272 12.59 19.91 -11.49
CA GLU A 272 11.62 19.59 -10.43
C GLU A 272 12.27 18.99 -9.18
N GLN A 273 13.33 18.22 -9.30
CA GLN A 273 14.07 17.66 -8.17
C GLN A 273 14.80 18.72 -7.32
N GLY A 274 14.90 19.96 -7.81
CA GLY A 274 15.55 21.09 -7.13
C GLY A 274 14.60 22.07 -6.44
N ILE A 275 13.28 21.94 -6.59
CA ILE A 275 12.32 22.88 -5.97
C ILE A 275 11.99 22.40 -4.55
N SER A 276 12.73 22.94 -3.59
CA SER A 276 12.42 22.81 -2.16
C SER A 276 11.09 23.53 -1.87
N TYR A 277 10.06 22.82 -1.44
CA TYR A 277 8.75 23.33 -0.99
C TYR A 277 8.82 24.38 0.14
N THR A 278 9.99 24.71 0.63
CA THR A 278 10.20 25.68 1.70
C THR A 278 10.09 27.14 1.28
N LYS A 279 10.08 27.48 -0.04
CA LYS A 279 9.94 28.84 -0.53
C LYS A 279 8.51 29.32 -0.80
N GLN A 280 7.52 28.44 -0.80
CA GLN A 280 6.16 28.76 -1.25
C GLN A 280 5.30 29.60 -0.30
N LYS A 281 5.73 29.89 0.91
CA LYS A 281 4.90 30.59 1.91
C LYS A 281 4.86 32.12 1.77
N SER A 282 5.60 32.73 0.83
CA SER A 282 5.70 34.20 0.70
C SER A 282 5.63 34.73 -0.75
N GLN A 283 5.32 33.88 -1.73
CA GLN A 283 5.23 34.33 -3.12
C GLN A 283 3.80 34.72 -3.51
N THR A 284 3.68 35.77 -4.34
CA THR A 284 2.41 36.16 -4.94
C THR A 284 2.00 35.19 -6.03
N PRO A 285 0.70 35.07 -6.38
CA PRO A 285 0.26 34.25 -7.50
C PRO A 285 0.93 34.59 -8.83
N GLN A 286 1.25 35.88 -9.05
CA GLN A 286 1.97 36.34 -10.22
C GLN A 286 3.40 35.80 -10.27
N GLU A 287 4.10 35.83 -9.12
CA GLU A 287 5.46 35.28 -9.00
C GLU A 287 5.47 33.77 -9.24
N ILE A 288 4.52 33.04 -8.65
CA ILE A 288 4.39 31.58 -8.84
C ILE A 288 4.17 31.24 -10.32
N PHE A 289 3.26 31.96 -10.98
CA PHE A 289 2.98 31.72 -12.40
C PHE A 289 4.15 32.15 -13.29
N GLY A 290 4.82 33.25 -12.97
CA GLY A 290 5.99 33.73 -13.70
C GLY A 290 7.15 32.73 -13.62
N ASP A 291 7.42 32.19 -12.43
CA ASP A 291 8.44 31.17 -12.24
C ASP A 291 8.08 29.88 -12.98
N PHE A 292 6.82 29.44 -12.92
CA PHE A 292 6.33 28.28 -13.68
C PHE A 292 6.46 28.49 -15.20
N PHE A 293 6.06 29.68 -15.71
CA PHE A 293 6.15 30.00 -17.12
C PHE A 293 7.60 30.03 -17.60
N ALA A 294 8.49 30.67 -16.86
CA ALA A 294 9.92 30.73 -17.18
C ALA A 294 10.56 29.34 -17.19
N GLN A 295 10.18 28.49 -16.23
CA GLN A 295 10.65 27.12 -16.14
C GLN A 295 10.16 26.27 -17.33
N TYR A 296 8.90 26.46 -17.76
CA TYR A 296 8.30 25.69 -18.85
C TYR A 296 8.77 26.13 -20.23
N THR A 297 8.97 27.46 -20.44
CA THR A 297 9.29 28.04 -21.76
C THR A 297 10.78 28.32 -21.97
N GLY A 298 11.57 28.35 -20.88
CA GLY A 298 12.98 28.73 -20.89
C GLY A 298 13.22 30.24 -20.91
N HIS A 299 12.17 31.07 -20.84
CA HIS A 299 12.25 32.54 -20.77
C HIS A 299 11.11 33.11 -19.94
N GLY A 300 11.30 34.28 -19.34
CA GLY A 300 10.27 34.99 -18.57
C GLY A 300 9.12 35.49 -19.43
N LEU A 301 8.06 35.95 -18.74
CA LEU A 301 6.92 36.62 -19.37
C LEU A 301 7.37 37.93 -20.04
N ASP A 302 6.77 38.24 -21.18
CA ASP A 302 6.91 39.57 -21.80
C ASP A 302 5.90 40.59 -21.21
N ASP A 303 6.08 41.89 -21.49
CA ASP A 303 5.26 42.96 -20.95
C ASP A 303 3.74 42.79 -21.23
N THR A 304 3.38 42.11 -22.32
CA THR A 304 1.99 41.86 -22.70
C THR A 304 1.42 40.71 -21.88
N GLN A 305 2.21 39.65 -21.68
CA GLN A 305 1.86 38.47 -20.89
C GLN A 305 1.75 38.82 -19.40
N GLU A 306 2.63 39.68 -18.87
CA GLU A 306 2.54 40.18 -17.49
C GLU A 306 1.24 40.96 -17.26
N LYS A 307 0.85 41.85 -18.17
CA LYS A 307 -0.44 42.57 -18.06
C LYS A 307 -1.65 41.65 -18.06
N ILE A 308 -1.66 40.66 -18.96
CA ILE A 308 -2.75 39.68 -19.01
C ILE A 308 -2.82 38.88 -17.72
N LEU A 309 -1.68 38.46 -17.16
CA LEU A 309 -1.61 37.74 -15.90
C LEU A 309 -2.15 38.59 -14.74
N ASP A 310 -1.75 39.85 -14.64
CA ASP A 310 -2.24 40.78 -13.62
C ASP A 310 -3.75 41.00 -13.68
N GLU A 311 -4.29 41.17 -14.90
CA GLU A 311 -5.73 41.28 -15.10
C GLU A 311 -6.48 40.02 -14.65
N LEU A 312 -5.97 38.83 -15.00
CA LEU A 312 -6.57 37.57 -14.66
C LEU A 312 -6.53 37.30 -13.12
N VAL A 313 -5.38 37.53 -12.49
CA VAL A 313 -5.23 37.34 -11.04
C VAL A 313 -6.14 38.33 -10.31
N THR A 314 -6.19 39.59 -10.73
CA THR A 314 -7.06 40.62 -10.14
C THR A 314 -8.56 40.25 -10.24
N LYS A 315 -8.95 39.68 -11.38
CA LYS A 315 -10.34 39.25 -11.59
C LYS A 315 -10.72 38.05 -10.69
N ILE A 316 -9.88 37.02 -10.66
CA ILE A 316 -10.14 35.80 -9.87
C ILE A 316 -10.19 36.13 -8.37
N TRP A 317 -9.28 36.99 -7.87
CA TRP A 317 -9.27 37.35 -6.43
C TRP A 317 -10.44 38.23 -6.02
N LYS A 318 -10.94 39.12 -6.89
CA LYS A 318 -12.13 39.94 -6.61
C LYS A 318 -13.42 39.12 -6.60
N GLU A 319 -13.50 38.06 -7.44
CA GLU A 319 -14.68 37.17 -7.46
C GLU A 319 -14.68 36.17 -6.27
N GLY A 320 -13.53 35.90 -5.65
CA GLY A 320 -13.41 35.01 -4.48
C GLY A 320 -13.67 35.68 -3.13
N ASP A 321 -13.68 37.00 -3.05
CA ASP A 321 -14.01 37.77 -1.80
C ASP A 321 -15.51 38.11 -1.69
N GLU A 322 -16.34 37.74 -2.67
CA GLU A 322 -17.80 38.00 -2.69
C GLU A 322 -18.67 36.75 -2.36
N GLU A 323 -18.07 35.59 -2.08
CA GLU A 323 -18.75 34.38 -1.53
C GLU A 323 -18.33 34.13 -0.05
#